data_9c3b38d759b8bfa6459b2d0f4cdfdde6
#
_entry.id   9c3b38d759b8bfa6459b2d0f4cdfdde6
#
_cell.length_a   1.000
_cell.length_b   1.000
_cell.length_c   1.000
_cell.angle_alpha   90.00
_cell.angle_beta   90.00
_cell.angle_gamma   90.00
#
_symmetry.space_group_name_H-M   'P 1'
#
loop_
_entity.id
_entity.type
_entity.pdbx_description
1 polymer ?
#
loop_
_entity_poly.entity_id
_entity_poly.type
_entity_poly.pdbx_seq_one_letter_code
_entity_poly.pdbx_strand_id
1 'polypeptide(L)'
;MARTDPRNITRYWWDRHVPGLSLLRADFTTHEYPPHSHEAFVVAVTETGGSVIKSRGQIEEAHPSTLFVFNPEEPHAGWMGWSHRWRYRSLYLTQSAIDTVAHGLGIDAVPYFTRNMFGDADLIAGFLAMHRAIEDGRDVLREQELLIDSFGCLFQRHGSGGGRIERAPRDQVAMRNAIDLMQARHAETIHLEDLAHVAGLTAFQLIGLFKRTVGLTPHAYLTQIRLSAACRQLRHGVPPAEVAALCGFYDQSALNKHFKRCYGITPLQFARAAFNFRQYPSDVAA
;
A
#
# COMPACT_ATOMS: atom_id res chain seq x y z
N MET A 1 -15.46 8.83 19.09
CA MET A 1 -13.99 8.65 19.07
C MET A 1 -13.70 7.18 19.32
N ALA A 2 -13.28 6.42 18.32
CA ALA A 2 -12.79 5.07 18.57
C ALA A 2 -11.49 5.20 19.38
N ARG A 3 -11.50 4.79 20.64
CA ARG A 3 -10.30 4.71 21.48
C ARG A 3 -9.35 3.75 20.78
N THR A 4 -8.17 4.23 20.42
CA THR A 4 -7.11 3.35 19.89
C THR A 4 -6.74 2.40 21.02
N ASP A 5 -6.95 1.11 20.81
CA ASP A 5 -6.55 0.10 21.79
C ASP A 5 -5.02 0.20 22.01
N PRO A 6 -4.54 0.46 23.22
CA PRO A 6 -3.12 0.58 23.50
C PRO A 6 -2.33 -0.71 23.24
N ARG A 7 -3.03 -1.84 23.09
CA ARG A 7 -2.44 -3.13 22.74
C ARG A 7 -2.11 -3.27 21.25
N ASN A 8 -2.62 -2.35 20.40
CA ASN A 8 -2.28 -2.30 18.99
C ASN A 8 -0.85 -1.76 18.82
N ILE A 9 0.02 -2.60 18.29
CA ILE A 9 1.44 -2.27 18.08
C ILE A 9 1.72 -2.28 16.59
N THR A 10 2.36 -1.22 16.10
CA THR A 10 2.85 -1.12 14.72
C THR A 10 4.27 -0.60 14.71
N ARG A 11 5.10 -1.20 13.86
CA ARG A 11 6.43 -0.71 13.53
C ARG A 11 6.53 -0.60 12.02
N TYR A 12 6.88 0.56 11.52
CA TYR A 12 7.09 0.84 10.11
C TYR A 12 8.49 1.40 9.91
N TRP A 13 9.23 0.92 8.89
CA TRP A 13 10.58 1.40 8.56
C TRP A 13 10.89 1.22 7.08
N TRP A 14 11.90 1.93 6.62
CA TRP A 14 12.46 1.79 5.29
C TRP A 14 13.65 0.84 5.32
N ASP A 15 13.80 0.06 4.25
CA ASP A 15 15.01 -0.71 4.03
C ASP A 15 16.20 0.24 3.75
N ARG A 16 17.39 -0.17 4.20
CA ARG A 16 18.60 0.65 4.09
C ARG A 16 19.30 0.48 2.74
N HIS A 17 19.10 -0.63 2.07
CA HIS A 17 19.85 -1.07 0.90
C HIS A 17 19.03 -1.08 -0.37
N VAL A 18 17.71 -1.16 -0.29
CA VAL A 18 16.79 -1.16 -1.42
C VAL A 18 15.93 0.11 -1.40
N PRO A 19 16.28 1.13 -2.20
CA PRO A 19 15.50 2.36 -2.28
C PRO A 19 14.04 2.07 -2.65
N GLY A 20 13.11 2.64 -1.89
CA GLY A 20 11.68 2.46 -2.14
C GLY A 20 11.05 1.20 -1.55
N LEU A 21 11.84 0.36 -0.86
CA LEU A 21 11.32 -0.75 -0.06
C LEU A 21 11.04 -0.28 1.37
N SER A 22 9.84 -0.52 1.85
CA SER A 22 9.48 -0.29 3.24
C SER A 22 8.74 -1.49 3.83
N LEU A 23 8.82 -1.61 5.15
CA LEU A 23 8.32 -2.76 5.88
C LEU A 23 7.41 -2.31 7.02
N LEU A 24 6.41 -3.14 7.29
CA LEU A 24 5.52 -2.97 8.44
C LEU A 24 5.43 -4.30 9.20
N ARG A 25 5.49 -4.20 10.50
CA ARG A 25 5.07 -5.24 11.44
C ARG A 25 3.91 -4.71 12.26
N ALA A 26 2.80 -5.42 12.27
CA ALA A 26 1.60 -5.05 13.00
C ALA A 26 1.14 -6.18 13.91
N ASP A 27 0.60 -5.80 15.07
CA ASP A 27 -0.04 -6.70 16.03
C ASP A 27 -1.29 -5.98 16.57
N PHE A 28 -2.45 -6.40 16.10
CA PHE A 28 -3.72 -5.77 16.39
C PHE A 28 -4.63 -6.65 17.22
N THR A 29 -5.34 -6.02 18.14
CA THR A 29 -6.45 -6.60 18.89
C THR A 29 -7.79 -6.04 18.45
N THR A 30 -7.80 -4.85 17.84
CA THR A 30 -8.96 -4.19 17.25
C THR A 30 -8.48 -3.28 16.14
N HIS A 31 -8.68 -3.65 14.89
CA HIS A 31 -8.34 -2.78 13.76
C HIS A 31 -9.18 -3.09 12.52
N GLU A 32 -9.49 -2.06 11.77
CA GLU A 32 -10.15 -2.13 10.49
C GLU A 32 -9.45 -1.17 9.51
N TYR A 33 -9.06 -1.70 8.37
CA TYR A 33 -8.62 -0.94 7.21
C TYR A 33 -9.82 -0.73 6.29
N PRO A 34 -10.34 0.50 6.19
CA PRO A 34 -11.40 0.80 5.21
C PRO A 34 -10.86 0.66 3.79
N PRO A 35 -11.71 0.67 2.78
CA PRO A 35 -11.28 0.65 1.39
C PRO A 35 -10.22 1.73 1.10
N HIS A 36 -9.04 1.30 0.65
CA HIS A 36 -7.89 2.13 0.30
C HIS A 36 -7.04 1.41 -0.74
N SER A 37 -6.06 2.10 -1.29
CA SER A 37 -5.05 1.55 -2.19
C SER A 37 -3.66 2.11 -1.85
N HIS A 38 -2.63 1.47 -2.36
CA HIS A 38 -1.24 1.93 -2.27
C HIS A 38 -0.66 2.07 -3.68
N GLU A 39 0.20 3.08 -3.90
CA GLU A 39 1.02 3.17 -5.13
C GLU A 39 2.07 2.04 -5.20
N ALA A 40 2.32 1.39 -4.08
CA ALA A 40 3.29 0.32 -3.95
C ALA A 40 2.68 -1.05 -4.25
N PHE A 41 3.50 -1.96 -4.76
CA PHE A 41 3.23 -3.39 -4.72
C PHE A 41 3.35 -3.88 -3.29
N VAL A 42 2.31 -4.53 -2.78
CA VAL A 42 2.26 -4.96 -1.38
C VAL A 42 2.30 -6.48 -1.28
N VAL A 43 3.18 -6.99 -0.44
CA VAL A 43 3.18 -8.40 -0.02
C VAL A 43 3.08 -8.45 1.49
N ALA A 44 2.14 -9.22 2.02
CA ALA A 44 1.97 -9.38 3.45
C ALA A 44 1.74 -10.84 3.84
N VAL A 45 2.14 -11.20 5.06
CA VAL A 45 1.94 -12.54 5.62
C VAL A 45 1.31 -12.43 6.99
N THR A 46 0.18 -13.12 7.20
CA THR A 46 -0.43 -13.28 8.52
C THR A 46 0.35 -14.31 9.34
N GLU A 47 0.95 -13.88 10.45
CA GLU A 47 1.69 -14.76 11.37
C GLU A 47 0.75 -15.44 12.38
N THR A 48 -0.23 -14.71 12.92
CA THR A 48 -1.10 -15.19 13.99
C THR A 48 -2.48 -14.56 13.87
N GLY A 49 -3.50 -15.32 14.20
CA GLY A 49 -4.89 -14.89 14.14
C GLY A 49 -5.41 -14.94 12.72
N GLY A 50 -6.28 -14.01 12.36
CA GLY A 50 -6.87 -13.97 11.04
C GLY A 50 -7.48 -12.61 10.73
N SER A 51 -7.76 -12.42 9.48
CA SER A 51 -8.42 -11.21 8.96
C SER A 51 -9.35 -11.59 7.81
N VAL A 52 -10.26 -10.70 7.52
CA VAL A 52 -11.08 -10.75 6.31
C VAL A 52 -10.58 -9.65 5.40
N ILE A 53 -10.29 -10.00 4.16
CA ILE A 53 -9.84 -9.08 3.13
C ILE A 53 -10.89 -8.96 2.05
N LYS A 54 -11.18 -7.75 1.63
CA LYS A 54 -12.04 -7.45 0.48
C LYS A 54 -11.20 -6.78 -0.59
N SER A 55 -11.10 -7.43 -1.74
CA SER A 55 -10.49 -6.85 -2.95
C SER A 55 -11.19 -7.38 -4.19
N ARG A 56 -11.23 -6.59 -5.28
CA ARG A 56 -11.81 -6.98 -6.58
C ARG A 56 -13.24 -7.52 -6.50
N GLY A 57 -14.02 -7.06 -5.52
CA GLY A 57 -15.39 -7.56 -5.29
C GLY A 57 -15.47 -8.90 -4.59
N GLN A 58 -14.34 -9.56 -4.30
CA GLN A 58 -14.26 -10.80 -3.53
C GLN A 58 -14.02 -10.48 -2.05
N ILE A 59 -14.52 -11.34 -1.18
CA ILE A 59 -14.27 -11.31 0.26
C ILE A 59 -13.67 -12.66 0.61
N GLU A 60 -12.46 -12.65 1.15
CA GLU A 60 -11.72 -13.87 1.48
C GLU A 60 -11.24 -13.79 2.93
N GLU A 61 -11.28 -14.92 3.64
CA GLU A 61 -10.73 -15.04 4.98
C GLU A 61 -9.27 -15.46 4.94
N ALA A 62 -8.44 -14.72 5.65
CA ALA A 62 -7.05 -15.04 5.83
C ALA A 62 -6.84 -15.69 7.20
N HIS A 63 -6.32 -16.88 7.17
CA HIS A 63 -5.88 -17.62 8.34
C HIS A 63 -4.39 -17.40 8.64
N PRO A 64 -3.86 -17.90 9.77
CA PRO A 64 -2.41 -17.96 9.97
C PRO A 64 -1.73 -18.65 8.77
N SER A 65 -0.56 -18.18 8.41
CA SER A 65 0.16 -18.67 7.23
C SER A 65 -0.58 -18.42 5.89
N THR A 66 -1.20 -17.26 5.76
CA THR A 66 -1.70 -16.75 4.47
C THR A 66 -0.80 -15.62 3.99
N LEU A 67 -0.35 -15.69 2.75
CA LEU A 67 0.36 -14.64 2.05
C LEU A 67 -0.62 -13.85 1.19
N PHE A 68 -0.56 -12.53 1.28
CA PHE A 68 -1.34 -11.60 0.46
C PHE A 68 -0.47 -10.89 -0.54
N VAL A 69 -1.05 -10.59 -1.70
CA VAL A 69 -0.43 -9.75 -2.70
C VAL A 69 -1.46 -8.74 -3.19
N PHE A 70 -1.08 -7.47 -3.23
CA PHE A 70 -1.86 -6.42 -3.88
C PHE A 70 -1.00 -5.74 -4.93
N ASN A 71 -1.52 -5.64 -6.16
CA ASN A 71 -0.86 -4.88 -7.20
C ASN A 71 -0.89 -3.38 -6.86
N PRO A 72 0.02 -2.57 -7.43
CA PRO A 72 -0.06 -1.12 -7.28
C PRO A 72 -1.46 -0.60 -7.60
N GLU A 73 -1.92 0.35 -6.78
CA GLU A 73 -3.23 1.00 -6.88
C GLU A 73 -4.45 0.07 -6.79
N GLU A 74 -4.26 -1.18 -6.39
CA GLU A 74 -5.35 -2.12 -6.20
C GLU A 74 -6.15 -1.79 -4.93
N PRO A 75 -7.46 -1.45 -5.04
CA PRO A 75 -8.27 -1.14 -3.90
C PRO A 75 -8.55 -2.39 -3.07
N HIS A 76 -8.33 -2.28 -1.77
CA HIS A 76 -8.63 -3.33 -0.82
C HIS A 76 -9.07 -2.77 0.53
N ALA A 77 -9.71 -3.61 1.31
CA ALA A 77 -10.11 -3.36 2.70
C ALA A 77 -9.81 -4.58 3.53
N GLY A 78 -9.63 -4.41 4.84
CA GLY A 78 -9.34 -5.53 5.72
C GLY A 78 -9.82 -5.29 7.14
N TRP A 79 -10.30 -6.31 7.80
CA TRP A 79 -10.70 -6.27 9.21
C TRP A 79 -10.39 -7.61 9.90
N MET A 80 -10.47 -7.65 11.20
CA MET A 80 -10.01 -8.80 11.99
C MET A 80 -10.91 -10.05 11.90
N GLY A 81 -12.10 -9.95 11.30
CA GLY A 81 -13.02 -11.09 11.21
C GLY A 81 -13.40 -11.64 12.61
N TRP A 82 -13.35 -12.96 12.73
CA TRP A 82 -13.62 -13.67 13.99
C TRP A 82 -12.44 -13.71 14.96
N SER A 83 -11.24 -13.33 14.51
CA SER A 83 -10.03 -13.39 15.32
C SER A 83 -9.95 -12.21 16.30
N HIS A 84 -9.57 -12.48 17.56
CA HIS A 84 -9.29 -11.45 18.56
C HIS A 84 -7.87 -10.90 18.50
N ARG A 85 -7.06 -11.35 17.55
CA ARG A 85 -5.71 -10.89 17.30
C ARG A 85 -5.36 -11.09 15.83
N TRP A 86 -4.71 -10.09 15.26
CA TRP A 86 -4.17 -10.15 13.92
C TRP A 86 -2.74 -9.62 13.92
N ARG A 87 -1.79 -10.55 13.81
CA ARG A 87 -0.38 -10.23 13.65
C ARG A 87 0.04 -10.55 12.23
N TYR A 88 0.63 -9.57 11.57
CA TYR A 88 1.13 -9.73 10.22
C TYR A 88 2.39 -8.91 9.97
N ARG A 89 3.10 -9.26 8.90
CA ARG A 89 4.25 -8.55 8.36
C ARG A 89 3.96 -8.21 6.91
N SER A 90 4.35 -7.01 6.48
CA SER A 90 4.18 -6.58 5.09
C SER A 90 5.40 -5.84 4.56
N LEU A 91 5.55 -5.93 3.24
CA LEU A 91 6.51 -5.18 2.45
C LEU A 91 5.73 -4.31 1.46
N TYR A 92 6.23 -3.11 1.24
CA TYR A 92 5.71 -2.16 0.27
C TYR A 92 6.84 -1.79 -0.67
N LEU A 93 6.69 -2.12 -1.94
CA LEU A 93 7.67 -1.83 -2.99
C LEU A 93 7.13 -0.71 -3.86
N THR A 94 7.78 0.44 -3.84
CA THR A 94 7.55 1.49 -4.84
C THR A 94 8.11 1.04 -6.19
N GLN A 95 7.84 1.78 -7.27
CA GLN A 95 8.36 1.43 -8.59
C GLN A 95 9.87 1.21 -8.59
N SER A 96 10.65 2.03 -7.89
CA SER A 96 12.10 1.87 -7.81
C SER A 96 12.54 0.55 -7.15
N ALA A 97 11.82 0.11 -6.11
CA ALA A 97 12.10 -1.18 -5.47
C ALA A 97 11.67 -2.35 -6.37
N ILE A 98 10.54 -2.20 -7.06
CA ILE A 98 10.07 -3.16 -8.08
C ILE A 98 11.14 -3.34 -9.17
N ASP A 99 11.68 -2.23 -9.70
CA ASP A 99 12.71 -2.25 -10.75
C ASP A 99 14.00 -2.93 -10.25
N THR A 100 14.36 -2.69 -8.98
CA THR A 100 15.52 -3.37 -8.35
C THR A 100 15.31 -4.88 -8.28
N VAL A 101 14.13 -5.34 -7.86
CA VAL A 101 13.79 -6.76 -7.80
C VAL A 101 13.74 -7.37 -9.22
N ALA A 102 13.09 -6.69 -10.16
CA ALA A 102 13.01 -7.14 -11.55
C ALA A 102 14.39 -7.30 -12.18
N HIS A 103 15.28 -6.31 -11.97
CA HIS A 103 16.67 -6.37 -12.43
C HIS A 103 17.42 -7.56 -11.82
N GLY A 104 17.28 -7.75 -10.49
CA GLY A 104 17.91 -8.88 -9.79
C GLY A 104 17.43 -10.25 -10.27
N LEU A 105 16.19 -10.33 -10.77
CA LEU A 105 15.59 -11.53 -11.35
C LEU A 105 15.87 -11.67 -12.85
N GLY A 106 16.43 -10.66 -13.52
CA GLY A 106 16.65 -10.64 -14.96
C GLY A 106 15.34 -10.63 -15.76
N ILE A 107 14.29 -9.97 -15.26
CA ILE A 107 13.00 -9.81 -15.92
C ILE A 107 12.73 -8.35 -16.28
N ASP A 108 12.07 -8.12 -17.43
CA ASP A 108 11.77 -6.76 -17.91
C ASP A 108 10.59 -6.11 -17.19
N ALA A 109 9.69 -6.91 -16.64
CA ALA A 109 8.51 -6.42 -15.93
C ALA A 109 8.05 -7.39 -14.86
N VAL A 110 7.56 -6.86 -13.74
CA VAL A 110 6.94 -7.64 -12.68
C VAL A 110 5.56 -8.13 -13.14
N PRO A 111 5.24 -9.43 -12.96
CA PRO A 111 3.97 -9.97 -13.39
C PRO A 111 2.80 -9.39 -12.57
N TYR A 112 1.66 -9.31 -13.22
CA TYR A 112 0.41 -8.93 -12.57
C TYR A 112 -0.19 -10.13 -11.82
N PHE A 113 -0.78 -9.90 -10.66
CA PHE A 113 -1.44 -10.93 -9.85
C PHE A 113 -2.96 -10.85 -10.01
N THR A 114 -3.56 -11.94 -10.43
CA THR A 114 -5.02 -12.08 -10.58
C THR A 114 -5.71 -12.59 -9.31
N ARG A 115 -4.94 -13.16 -8.39
CA ARG A 115 -5.37 -13.61 -7.06
C ARG A 115 -4.62 -12.85 -5.98
N ASN A 116 -5.23 -12.68 -4.83
CA ASN A 116 -4.64 -11.93 -3.71
C ASN A 116 -4.09 -12.83 -2.61
N MET A 117 -4.53 -14.09 -2.49
CA MET A 117 -4.17 -14.96 -1.36
C MET A 117 -3.52 -16.25 -1.82
N PHE A 118 -2.48 -16.66 -1.10
CA PHE A 118 -1.68 -17.84 -1.36
C PHE A 118 -1.34 -18.55 -0.05
N GLY A 119 -1.35 -19.89 -0.07
CA GLY A 119 -1.09 -20.75 1.10
C GLY A 119 0.20 -21.57 1.00
N ASP A 120 1.13 -21.23 0.11
CA ASP A 120 2.38 -21.97 -0.11
C ASP A 120 3.30 -21.85 1.10
N ALA A 121 3.45 -22.93 1.87
CA ALA A 121 4.16 -22.91 3.15
C ALA A 121 5.64 -22.50 3.02
N ASP A 122 6.32 -22.93 1.96
CA ASP A 122 7.73 -22.59 1.71
C ASP A 122 7.89 -21.14 1.27
N LEU A 123 7.00 -20.63 0.43
CA LEU A 123 6.97 -19.23 0.02
C LEU A 123 6.73 -18.32 1.22
N ILE A 124 5.75 -18.65 2.07
CA ILE A 124 5.45 -17.92 3.30
C ILE A 124 6.66 -17.91 4.25
N ALA A 125 7.31 -19.09 4.43
CA ALA A 125 8.51 -19.19 5.25
C ALA A 125 9.65 -18.32 4.70
N GLY A 126 9.83 -18.28 3.38
CA GLY A 126 10.81 -17.43 2.69
C GLY A 126 10.54 -15.94 2.94
N PHE A 127 9.30 -15.49 2.77
CA PHE A 127 8.92 -14.09 3.04
C PHE A 127 9.09 -13.70 4.52
N LEU A 128 8.76 -14.58 5.44
CA LEU A 128 8.99 -14.31 6.86
C LEU A 128 10.48 -14.26 7.20
N ALA A 129 11.29 -15.15 6.62
CA ALA A 129 12.74 -15.15 6.80
C ALA A 129 13.38 -13.87 6.25
N MET A 130 12.99 -13.47 5.04
CA MET A 130 13.42 -12.24 4.39
C MET A 130 13.06 -11.01 5.24
N HIS A 131 11.79 -10.88 5.64
CA HIS A 131 11.33 -9.74 6.44
C HIS A 131 12.09 -9.63 7.76
N ARG A 132 12.37 -10.77 8.44
CA ARG A 132 13.16 -10.80 9.68
C ARG A 132 14.63 -10.46 9.44
N ALA A 133 15.23 -10.94 8.35
CA ALA A 133 16.62 -10.61 8.01
C ALA A 133 16.77 -9.09 7.78
N ILE A 134 15.88 -8.48 7.01
CA ILE A 134 15.86 -7.03 6.78
C ILE A 134 15.56 -6.26 8.09
N GLU A 135 14.67 -6.77 8.96
CA GLU A 135 14.41 -6.16 10.28
C GLU A 135 15.65 -6.17 11.18
N ASP A 136 16.46 -7.23 11.10
CA ASP A 136 17.70 -7.41 11.87
C ASP A 136 18.86 -6.55 11.32
N GLY A 137 18.92 -6.37 10.00
CA GLY A 137 19.83 -5.46 9.30
C GLY A 137 21.32 -5.76 9.51
N ARG A 138 21.71 -7.03 9.67
CA ARG A 138 23.07 -7.46 10.03
C ARG A 138 23.88 -8.04 8.88
N ASP A 139 23.20 -8.52 7.84
CA ASP A 139 23.83 -9.24 6.73
C ASP A 139 23.14 -8.87 5.40
N VAL A 140 23.73 -7.90 4.74
CA VAL A 140 23.21 -7.32 3.49
C VAL A 140 23.10 -8.38 2.39
N LEU A 141 24.10 -9.25 2.28
CA LEU A 141 24.09 -10.29 1.25
C LEU A 141 22.93 -11.26 1.46
N ARG A 142 22.72 -11.67 2.69
CA ARG A 142 21.59 -12.54 3.05
C ARG A 142 20.24 -11.86 2.84
N GLU A 143 20.12 -10.58 3.16
CA GLU A 143 18.92 -9.79 2.94
C GLU A 143 18.57 -9.72 1.45
N GLN A 144 19.56 -9.43 0.60
CA GLN A 144 19.41 -9.37 -0.85
C GLN A 144 19.10 -10.75 -1.46
N GLU A 145 19.80 -11.79 -1.04
CA GLU A 145 19.54 -13.17 -1.48
C GLU A 145 18.10 -13.58 -1.18
N LEU A 146 17.66 -13.42 0.07
CA LEU A 146 16.29 -13.75 0.48
C LEU A 146 15.23 -12.91 -0.26
N LEU A 147 15.53 -11.64 -0.54
CA LEU A 147 14.64 -10.76 -1.30
C LEU A 147 14.43 -11.31 -2.72
N ILE A 148 15.51 -11.56 -3.42
CA ILE A 148 15.46 -12.03 -4.81
C ILE A 148 14.84 -13.44 -4.90
N ASP A 149 15.21 -14.35 -4.02
CA ASP A 149 14.66 -15.70 -4.00
C ASP A 149 13.16 -15.72 -3.71
N SER A 150 12.72 -14.99 -2.66
CA SER A 150 11.29 -14.94 -2.30
C SER A 150 10.43 -14.34 -3.40
N PHE A 151 10.86 -13.25 -4.04
CA PHE A 151 10.13 -12.65 -5.14
C PHE A 151 10.22 -13.48 -6.42
N GLY A 152 11.36 -14.13 -6.68
CA GLY A 152 11.51 -15.06 -7.78
C GLY A 152 10.53 -16.23 -7.69
N CYS A 153 10.44 -16.85 -6.51
CA CYS A 153 9.46 -17.92 -6.24
C CYS A 153 8.01 -17.43 -6.38
N LEU A 154 7.70 -16.26 -5.83
CA LEU A 154 6.36 -15.66 -5.92
C LEU A 154 5.96 -15.42 -7.38
N PHE A 155 6.82 -14.77 -8.16
CA PHE A 155 6.54 -14.40 -9.54
C PHE A 155 6.45 -15.65 -10.45
N GLN A 156 7.32 -16.61 -10.26
CA GLN A 156 7.32 -17.84 -11.05
C GLN A 156 6.06 -18.69 -10.82
N ARG A 157 5.56 -18.76 -9.59
CA ARG A 157 4.43 -19.63 -9.24
C ARG A 157 3.08 -18.96 -9.49
N HIS A 158 2.98 -17.68 -9.20
CA HIS A 158 1.70 -17.00 -9.09
C HIS A 158 1.56 -15.75 -9.98
N GLY A 159 2.66 -15.32 -10.57
CA GLY A 159 2.63 -14.25 -11.55
C GLY A 159 1.93 -14.69 -12.83
N SER A 160 0.89 -13.99 -13.22
CA SER A 160 0.21 -14.24 -14.48
C SER A 160 0.52 -13.14 -15.49
N GLY A 161 0.85 -13.53 -16.68
CA GLY A 161 0.89 -12.60 -17.82
C GLY A 161 -0.51 -12.02 -18.04
N GLY A 162 -0.66 -10.77 -17.60
CA GLY A 162 -1.84 -9.95 -17.56
C GLY A 162 -3.05 -10.36 -18.40
N GLY A 163 -4.02 -10.95 -17.77
CA GLY A 163 -5.39 -10.85 -18.22
C GLY A 163 -5.88 -9.41 -17.98
N ARG A 164 -5.75 -8.54 -18.97
CA ARG A 164 -6.38 -7.22 -18.94
C ARG A 164 -7.87 -7.44 -18.87
N ILE A 165 -8.50 -7.02 -17.78
CA ILE A 165 -9.96 -6.84 -17.79
C ILE A 165 -10.22 -5.71 -18.78
N GLU A 166 -10.70 -6.05 -19.97
CA GLU A 166 -11.11 -5.05 -20.97
C GLU A 166 -12.29 -4.27 -20.41
N ARG A 167 -12.02 -3.03 -19.99
CA ARG A 167 -13.06 -2.06 -19.65
C ARG A 167 -13.58 -1.44 -20.93
N ALA A 168 -14.87 -1.12 -20.95
CA ALA A 168 -15.44 -0.40 -22.08
C ALA A 168 -14.62 0.87 -22.38
N PRO A 169 -14.23 1.14 -23.64
CA PRO A 169 -13.34 2.26 -23.97
C PRO A 169 -13.79 3.62 -23.43
N ARG A 170 -15.10 3.86 -23.39
CA ARG A 170 -15.67 5.10 -22.83
C ARG A 170 -15.46 5.24 -21.34
N ASP A 171 -15.62 4.14 -20.56
CA ASP A 171 -15.41 4.15 -19.12
C ASP A 171 -13.94 4.42 -18.77
N GLN A 172 -13.00 3.93 -19.59
CA GLN A 172 -11.58 4.22 -19.41
C GLN A 172 -11.24 5.69 -19.62
N VAL A 173 -11.78 6.31 -20.67
CA VAL A 173 -11.54 7.74 -20.96
C VAL A 173 -12.16 8.61 -19.86
N ALA A 174 -13.41 8.36 -19.50
CA ALA A 174 -14.10 9.11 -18.44
C ALA A 174 -13.35 9.00 -17.10
N MET A 175 -12.91 7.78 -16.76
CA MET A 175 -12.15 7.54 -15.54
C MET A 175 -10.81 8.25 -15.54
N ARG A 176 -10.07 8.19 -16.66
CA ARG A 176 -8.77 8.86 -16.82
C ARG A 176 -8.93 10.38 -16.65
N ASN A 177 -9.87 10.99 -17.35
CA ASN A 177 -10.10 12.44 -17.27
C ASN A 177 -10.38 12.92 -15.84
N ALA A 178 -11.21 12.16 -15.09
CA ALA A 178 -11.51 12.48 -13.70
C ALA A 178 -10.27 12.32 -12.80
N ILE A 179 -9.47 11.26 -12.99
CA ILE A 179 -8.24 11.01 -12.24
C ILE A 179 -7.19 12.08 -12.55
N ASP A 180 -7.01 12.45 -13.82
CA ASP A 180 -6.04 13.46 -14.23
C ASP A 180 -6.36 14.81 -13.57
N LEU A 181 -7.65 15.21 -13.51
CA LEU A 181 -8.07 16.41 -12.79
C LEU A 181 -7.78 16.30 -11.28
N MET A 182 -8.08 15.15 -10.67
CA MET A 182 -7.78 14.92 -9.25
C MET A 182 -6.27 15.03 -8.97
N GLN A 183 -5.43 14.44 -9.81
CA GLN A 183 -3.97 14.48 -9.65
C GLN A 183 -3.43 15.91 -9.82
N ALA A 184 -3.90 16.63 -10.83
CA ALA A 184 -3.48 18.01 -11.10
C ALA A 184 -3.86 18.99 -9.98
N ARG A 185 -5.02 18.79 -9.35
CA ARG A 185 -5.61 19.75 -8.41
C ARG A 185 -5.87 19.16 -7.02
N HIS A 186 -5.21 18.09 -6.61
CA HIS A 186 -5.48 17.39 -5.34
C HIS A 186 -5.36 18.28 -4.10
N ALA A 187 -4.51 19.30 -4.14
CA ALA A 187 -4.34 20.27 -3.05
C ALA A 187 -5.50 21.29 -2.93
N GLU A 188 -6.33 21.40 -3.96
CA GLU A 188 -7.42 22.36 -4.02
C GLU A 188 -8.75 21.72 -3.59
N THR A 189 -9.78 22.56 -3.43
CA THR A 189 -11.16 22.09 -3.32
C THR A 189 -11.65 21.65 -4.70
N ILE A 190 -12.04 20.38 -4.81
CA ILE A 190 -12.60 19.81 -6.04
C ILE A 190 -14.06 19.44 -5.75
N HIS A 191 -14.96 19.90 -6.59
CA HIS A 191 -16.37 19.54 -6.50
C HIS A 191 -16.70 18.33 -7.37
N LEU A 192 -17.73 17.59 -6.97
CA LEU A 192 -18.17 16.40 -7.70
C LEU A 192 -18.60 16.72 -9.13
N GLU A 193 -19.19 17.89 -9.32
CA GLU A 193 -19.63 18.42 -10.60
C GLU A 193 -18.45 18.67 -11.56
N ASP A 194 -17.31 19.15 -11.04
CA ASP A 194 -16.09 19.36 -11.84
C ASP A 194 -15.59 18.04 -12.43
N LEU A 195 -15.56 17.00 -11.59
CA LEU A 195 -15.16 15.66 -12.00
C LEU A 195 -16.14 15.03 -12.98
N ALA A 196 -17.44 15.21 -12.74
CA ALA A 196 -18.50 14.71 -13.61
C ALA A 196 -18.43 15.39 -14.99
N HIS A 197 -18.19 16.69 -15.01
CA HIS A 197 -18.07 17.48 -16.24
C HIS A 197 -16.90 16.97 -17.12
N VAL A 198 -15.69 16.84 -16.56
CA VAL A 198 -14.52 16.39 -17.36
C VAL A 198 -14.63 14.93 -17.79
N ALA A 199 -15.38 14.12 -17.03
CA ALA A 199 -15.68 12.73 -17.38
C ALA A 199 -16.79 12.61 -18.45
N GLY A 200 -17.55 13.67 -18.73
CA GLY A 200 -18.72 13.64 -19.59
C GLY A 200 -19.87 12.81 -19.02
N LEU A 201 -20.03 12.80 -17.69
CA LEU A 201 -20.99 12.00 -16.95
C LEU A 201 -21.82 12.87 -16.00
N THR A 202 -22.96 12.36 -15.55
CA THR A 202 -23.62 12.94 -14.39
C THR A 202 -22.87 12.54 -13.11
N ALA A 203 -23.04 13.32 -12.03
CA ALA A 203 -22.42 13.01 -10.73
C ALA A 203 -22.76 11.59 -10.24
N PHE A 204 -24.02 11.16 -10.44
CA PHE A 204 -24.45 9.82 -10.08
C PHE A 204 -23.74 8.72 -10.90
N GLN A 205 -23.63 8.92 -12.22
CA GLN A 205 -22.93 8.01 -13.11
C GLN A 205 -21.44 7.91 -12.77
N LEU A 206 -20.80 9.05 -12.44
CA LEU A 206 -19.40 9.10 -12.02
C LEU A 206 -19.18 8.30 -10.72
N ILE A 207 -20.02 8.49 -9.70
CA ILE A 207 -19.94 7.71 -8.45
C ILE A 207 -20.07 6.21 -8.75
N GLY A 208 -21.03 5.84 -9.60
CA GLY A 208 -21.21 4.46 -10.03
C GLY A 208 -20.00 3.91 -10.78
N LEU A 209 -19.39 4.71 -11.67
CA LEU A 209 -18.18 4.34 -12.40
C LEU A 209 -17.02 4.06 -11.44
N PHE A 210 -16.73 4.97 -10.53
CA PHE A 210 -15.65 4.79 -9.53
C PHE A 210 -15.86 3.53 -8.68
N LYS A 211 -17.08 3.32 -8.15
CA LYS A 211 -17.39 2.13 -7.34
C LYS A 211 -17.19 0.82 -8.10
N ARG A 212 -17.63 0.76 -9.37
CA ARG A 212 -17.49 -0.45 -10.20
C ARG A 212 -16.05 -0.70 -10.64
N THR A 213 -15.32 0.39 -10.91
CA THR A 213 -13.99 0.31 -11.55
C THR A 213 -12.87 0.11 -10.52
N VAL A 214 -12.90 0.87 -9.41
CA VAL A 214 -11.83 0.89 -8.42
C VAL A 214 -12.31 0.56 -7.00
N GLY A 215 -13.60 0.26 -6.82
CA GLY A 215 -14.16 -0.08 -5.51
C GLY A 215 -14.28 1.08 -4.53
N LEU A 216 -13.96 2.31 -4.96
CA LEU A 216 -13.95 3.52 -4.14
C LEU A 216 -14.97 4.53 -4.65
N THR A 217 -15.33 5.50 -3.81
CA THR A 217 -16.03 6.71 -4.27
C THR A 217 -15.03 7.73 -4.80
N PRO A 218 -15.43 8.73 -5.63
CA PRO A 218 -14.55 9.83 -6.05
C PRO A 218 -13.83 10.50 -4.88
N HIS A 219 -14.55 10.80 -3.80
CA HIS A 219 -13.96 11.40 -2.58
C HIS A 219 -12.91 10.48 -1.92
N ALA A 220 -13.21 9.19 -1.79
CA ALA A 220 -12.27 8.24 -1.22
C ALA A 220 -11.01 8.10 -2.08
N TYR A 221 -11.16 8.10 -3.40
CA TYR A 221 -10.04 8.05 -4.35
C TYR A 221 -9.17 9.32 -4.28
N LEU A 222 -9.77 10.51 -4.25
CA LEU A 222 -9.04 11.77 -4.04
C LEU A 222 -8.28 11.77 -2.71
N THR A 223 -8.87 11.20 -1.66
CA THR A 223 -8.19 11.04 -0.37
C THR A 223 -6.93 10.18 -0.50
N GLN A 224 -6.95 9.11 -1.31
CA GLN A 224 -5.75 8.30 -1.59
C GLN A 224 -4.67 9.10 -2.30
N ILE A 225 -5.02 9.87 -3.35
CA ILE A 225 -4.07 10.75 -4.04
C ILE A 225 -3.41 11.73 -3.05
N ARG A 226 -4.21 12.36 -2.18
CA ARG A 226 -3.71 13.28 -1.14
C ARG A 226 -2.78 12.60 -0.16
N LEU A 227 -3.11 11.37 0.26
CA LEU A 227 -2.25 10.59 1.18
C LEU A 227 -0.93 10.19 0.50
N SER A 228 -0.95 9.80 -0.75
CA SER A 228 0.27 9.53 -1.53
C SER A 228 1.14 10.78 -1.65
N ALA A 229 0.54 11.95 -1.94
CA ALA A 229 1.26 13.22 -1.94
C ALA A 229 1.84 13.54 -0.54
N ALA A 230 1.06 13.31 0.52
CA ALA A 230 1.53 13.50 1.89
C ALA A 230 2.73 12.60 2.24
N CYS A 231 2.71 11.33 1.82
CA CYS A 231 3.86 10.44 1.98
C CYS A 231 5.13 10.99 1.33
N ARG A 232 5.03 11.56 0.11
CA ARG A 232 6.16 12.20 -0.57
C ARG A 232 6.72 13.38 0.24
N GLN A 233 5.86 14.29 0.70
CA GLN A 233 6.28 15.46 1.50
C GLN A 233 6.90 15.05 2.84
N LEU A 234 6.29 14.11 3.55
CA LEU A 234 6.82 13.59 4.81
C LEU A 234 8.22 12.96 4.67
N ARG A 235 8.47 12.26 3.56
CA ARG A 235 9.80 11.72 3.22
C ARG A 235 10.84 12.83 3.02
N HIS A 236 10.44 14.01 2.56
CA HIS A 236 11.31 15.17 2.43
C HIS A 236 11.47 15.97 3.73
N GLY A 237 10.88 15.51 4.82
CA GLY A 237 11.02 16.11 6.15
C GLY A 237 10.08 17.28 6.38
N VAL A 238 9.09 17.50 5.50
CA VAL A 238 8.08 18.55 5.70
C VAL A 238 7.24 18.24 6.94
N PRO A 239 7.03 19.20 7.86
CA PRO A 239 6.25 18.98 9.07
C PRO A 239 4.81 18.55 8.76
N PRO A 240 4.20 17.63 9.54
CA PRO A 240 2.84 17.13 9.27
C PRO A 240 1.75 18.21 9.18
N ALA A 241 1.90 19.32 9.93
CA ALA A 241 0.97 20.44 9.85
C ALA A 241 1.00 21.13 8.48
N GLU A 242 2.19 21.35 7.94
CA GLU A 242 2.42 21.93 6.63
C GLU A 242 2.00 20.96 5.52
N VAL A 243 2.33 19.67 5.67
CA VAL A 243 1.90 18.61 4.74
C VAL A 243 0.39 18.56 4.60
N ALA A 244 -0.36 18.75 5.69
CA ALA A 244 -1.81 18.79 5.63
C ALA A 244 -2.32 19.88 4.69
N ALA A 245 -1.78 21.09 4.80
CA ALA A 245 -2.14 22.21 3.93
C ALA A 245 -1.71 21.96 2.46
N LEU A 246 -0.47 21.53 2.25
CA LEU A 246 0.08 21.29 0.91
C LEU A 246 -0.63 20.16 0.15
N CYS A 247 -1.24 19.21 0.86
CA CYS A 247 -1.92 18.08 0.25
C CYS A 247 -3.46 18.18 0.26
N GLY A 248 -4.01 19.36 0.59
CA GLY A 248 -5.45 19.63 0.50
C GLY A 248 -6.29 19.00 1.63
N PHE A 249 -5.67 18.66 2.77
CA PHE A 249 -6.41 18.32 3.98
C PHE A 249 -6.86 19.59 4.70
N TYR A 250 -8.02 19.52 5.33
CA TYR A 250 -8.56 20.66 6.07
C TYR A 250 -7.62 21.13 7.19
N ASP A 251 -7.03 20.17 7.92
CA ASP A 251 -6.04 20.42 8.99
C ASP A 251 -5.17 19.17 9.22
N GLN A 252 -4.21 19.30 10.13
CA GLN A 252 -3.34 18.19 10.54
C GLN A 252 -4.14 17.03 11.19
N SER A 253 -5.24 17.32 11.86
CA SER A 253 -6.08 16.28 12.49
C SER A 253 -6.78 15.43 11.45
N ALA A 254 -7.25 16.04 10.36
CA ALA A 254 -7.81 15.35 9.21
C ALA A 254 -6.75 14.46 8.54
N LEU A 255 -5.54 15.00 8.29
CA LEU A 255 -4.42 14.20 7.79
C LEU A 255 -4.12 13.02 8.71
N ASN A 256 -3.94 13.24 10.02
CA ASN A 256 -3.65 12.19 10.99
C ASN A 256 -4.71 11.09 10.99
N LYS A 257 -5.98 11.47 10.94
CA LYS A 257 -7.11 10.54 10.92
C LYS A 257 -7.07 9.64 9.68
N HIS A 258 -6.96 10.24 8.49
CA HIS A 258 -6.92 9.49 7.24
C HIS A 258 -5.65 8.67 7.10
N PHE A 259 -4.49 9.23 7.44
CA PHE A 259 -3.20 8.56 7.35
C PHE A 259 -3.16 7.33 8.27
N LYS A 260 -3.55 7.48 9.54
CA LYS A 260 -3.61 6.37 10.48
C LYS A 260 -4.61 5.29 10.06
N ARG A 261 -5.73 5.71 9.45
CA ARG A 261 -6.74 4.79 8.95
C ARG A 261 -6.23 3.94 7.79
N CYS A 262 -5.40 4.52 6.89
CA CYS A 262 -4.90 3.83 5.69
C CYS A 262 -3.59 3.07 5.92
N TYR A 263 -2.69 3.59 6.77
CA TYR A 263 -1.34 3.03 6.96
C TYR A 263 -1.11 2.42 8.35
N GLY A 264 -2.07 2.49 9.26
CA GLY A 264 -1.94 1.97 10.63
C GLY A 264 -1.02 2.79 11.54
N ILE A 265 -0.30 3.79 11.02
CA ILE A 265 0.65 4.65 11.74
C ILE A 265 0.32 6.13 11.54
N THR A 266 0.90 6.99 12.37
CA THR A 266 0.73 8.44 12.21
C THR A 266 1.70 9.02 11.17
N PRO A 267 1.40 10.20 10.56
CA PRO A 267 2.33 10.90 9.68
C PRO A 267 3.69 11.14 10.34
N LEU A 268 3.71 11.46 11.65
CA LEU A 268 4.94 11.69 12.39
C LEU A 268 5.78 10.40 12.54
N GLN A 269 5.14 9.26 12.81
CA GLN A 269 5.83 7.96 12.85
C GLN A 269 6.41 7.61 11.49
N PHE A 270 5.66 7.86 10.42
CA PHE A 270 6.12 7.66 9.05
C PHE A 270 7.33 8.56 8.72
N ALA A 271 7.25 9.87 9.02
CA ALA A 271 8.34 10.82 8.79
C ALA A 271 9.62 10.44 9.56
N ARG A 272 9.49 10.06 10.84
CA ARG A 272 10.63 9.61 11.65
C ARG A 272 11.30 8.36 11.06
N ALA A 273 10.53 7.39 10.61
CA ALA A 273 11.07 6.20 9.95
C ALA A 273 11.84 6.57 8.69
N ALA A 274 11.31 7.47 7.86
CA ALA A 274 11.94 7.96 6.64
C ALA A 274 13.21 8.81 6.91
N PHE A 275 13.23 9.58 8.00
CA PHE A 275 14.37 10.42 8.40
C PHE A 275 15.54 9.58 8.91
N ASN A 276 15.27 8.58 9.73
CA ASN A 276 16.30 7.64 10.21
C ASN A 276 16.99 6.90 9.05
N PHE A 277 16.27 6.67 7.96
CA PHE A 277 16.82 6.13 6.73
C PHE A 277 17.82 7.08 6.03
N ARG A 278 17.58 8.40 6.06
CA ARG A 278 18.46 9.39 5.44
C ARG A 278 19.73 9.70 6.23
N GLN A 279 19.73 9.48 7.56
CA GLN A 279 20.90 9.75 8.41
C GLN A 279 21.93 8.63 8.43
N TYR A 280 21.66 7.49 7.77
CA TYR A 280 22.66 6.43 7.54
C TYR A 280 22.81 6.17 6.03
N PRO A 281 23.33 7.13 5.23
CA PRO A 281 23.91 6.77 3.96
C PRO A 281 25.19 5.99 4.29
N SER A 282 25.22 4.73 3.91
CA SER A 282 26.39 3.87 3.72
C SER A 282 27.75 4.50 4.11
N ASP A 283 28.12 4.44 5.40
CA ASP A 283 29.52 4.45 5.81
C ASP A 283 30.09 3.02 5.59
N VAL A 284 30.18 2.62 4.32
CA VAL A 284 31.00 1.50 3.88
C VAL A 284 31.61 1.88 2.54
N ALA A 285 32.57 2.80 2.61
CA ALA A 285 33.59 2.96 1.60
C ALA A 285 34.88 3.38 2.33
N ALA A 286 35.59 2.42 2.89
CA ALA A 286 37.01 2.43 3.18
C ALA A 286 37.49 0.99 3.39
#